data_1f773c8acbc35a273d9c2976cb49a0e9
#
_entry.id   1f773c8acbc35a273d9c2976cb49a0e9
#
_cell.length_a   1.000
_cell.length_b   1.000
_cell.length_c   1.000
_cell.angle_alpha   90.00
_cell.angle_beta   90.00
_cell.angle_gamma   90.00
#
_symmetry.space_group_name_H-M   'P 1'
#
loop_
_entity.id
_entity.type
_entity.pdbx_description
1 polymer ?
#
loop_
_entity_poly.entity_id
_entity_poly.type
_entity_poly.pdbx_seq_one_letter_code
_entity_poly.pdbx_strand_id
1 'polypeptide(L)'
;MNKNFERIRPSVNWGGKTKCVSLLLVLALLLSLAMPLAAPLTQPAARVEPLLLEMARQQPNRMVGVIVQKTAQDDRVEKAVSALGGEVTWDLHIINAFAAEMRVQAATQLGSVDGVRWVSLDAPMVSTDCTADCLTSDTNLKSVYEKTINANNVWLSAPKRQGTGIGVAVVDAGINWQQDLYTKFGQNRVVANVRFNTDYNQTTFDNFGHGSHIAGIVGGNGSASNGKYIGVAPNSNIINVKVANDDGSATTATVVAGLQWVLQNRAQYNIRVVNLSLNSTVSESYNVNPLNAAVEILWFNGIVVVVSAGNSGSGALYPPANDPFVITVGATDDKGTTNLTDDVVTTFSAYGTTQDGFAKPDLVAPGRNVISLMGNVNGVIPTQHPANRVDNTYFRMSGTSMSAPMVSGAVALLLEDEPNLNPDQVKYRLKATANTTWSGYTAAKAGAGCLDVYAAVYGTTTQTANTGTTASKLLWTGSTPPAWDSVQWGSVQWGSVQWGSDYWGP
;
A
#
# COMPACT_ATOMS: atom_id res chain seq x y z
N MET A 1 -63.47 33.86 1.89
CA MET A 1 -63.53 34.82 3.01
C MET A 1 -62.22 35.57 3.00
N ASN A 2 -62.25 36.67 2.34
CA ASN A 2 -61.90 38.06 2.65
C ASN A 2 -61.14 38.32 3.97
N LYS A 3 -59.94 38.97 3.89
CA LYS A 3 -59.74 40.37 4.26
C LYS A 3 -58.32 40.81 3.95
N ASN A 4 -58.30 41.89 3.16
CA ASN A 4 -57.21 42.88 2.96
C ASN A 4 -56.75 43.52 4.27
N PHE A 5 -55.50 44.06 4.28
CA PHE A 5 -55.12 45.35 4.86
C PHE A 5 -53.74 45.75 4.30
N GLU A 6 -53.72 46.70 3.53
CA GLU A 6 -53.36 48.10 3.31
C GLU A 6 -51.94 48.53 3.77
N ARG A 7 -51.35 49.23 2.78
CA ARG A 7 -50.07 49.97 2.86
C ARG A 7 -50.20 51.23 3.74
N ILE A 8 -49.15 51.53 4.50
CA ILE A 8 -48.86 52.90 4.88
C ILE A 8 -47.37 53.23 4.56
N ARG A 9 -47.18 54.23 3.71
CA ARG A 9 -45.90 54.98 3.54
C ARG A 9 -45.94 56.22 4.43
N PRO A 10 -44.82 56.63 4.97
CA PRO A 10 -44.57 58.03 5.24
C PRO A 10 -43.47 58.60 4.36
N SER A 11 -43.80 59.74 3.72
CA SER A 11 -42.89 60.66 3.08
C SER A 11 -42.03 61.38 4.10
N VAL A 12 -40.71 61.47 3.86
CA VAL A 12 -39.84 62.43 4.55
C VAL A 12 -39.02 63.22 3.54
N ASN A 13 -39.10 64.51 3.79
CA ASN A 13 -38.65 65.65 3.00
C ASN A 13 -37.12 65.78 2.99
N TRP A 14 -36.57 66.19 1.85
CA TRP A 14 -35.16 66.52 1.63
C TRP A 14 -34.85 67.92 2.07
N GLY A 15 -33.84 68.09 2.90
CA GLY A 15 -33.24 69.36 3.29
C GLY A 15 -31.73 69.20 3.56
N GLY A 16 -30.97 69.59 2.57
CA GLY A 16 -29.61 70.11 2.56
C GLY A 16 -28.58 69.65 3.60
N LYS A 17 -27.61 68.84 3.14
CA LYS A 17 -26.18 68.82 3.60
C LYS A 17 -25.38 67.78 2.76
N THR A 18 -25.24 68.01 1.45
CA THR A 18 -24.55 67.09 0.55
C THR A 18 -23.32 67.75 -0.08
N LYS A 19 -22.40 68.32 0.67
CA LYS A 19 -21.10 68.75 0.10
C LYS A 19 -19.86 68.41 0.92
N CYS A 20 -19.96 67.86 2.16
CA CYS A 20 -18.79 67.50 2.94
C CYS A 20 -18.51 65.96 3.00
N VAL A 21 -19.47 65.12 2.63
CA VAL A 21 -19.30 63.64 2.71
C VAL A 21 -18.59 63.06 1.52
N SER A 22 -18.71 63.73 0.34
CA SER A 22 -18.07 63.25 -0.91
C SER A 22 -16.54 63.45 -0.93
N LEU A 23 -16.00 64.40 -0.20
CA LEU A 23 -14.55 64.65 -0.16
C LEU A 23 -13.80 63.68 0.72
N LEU A 24 -14.43 63.21 1.84
CA LEU A 24 -13.88 62.23 2.75
C LEU A 24 -13.91 60.80 2.17
N LEU A 25 -14.92 60.45 1.35
CA LEU A 25 -15.01 59.17 0.69
C LEU A 25 -14.02 59.05 -0.46
N VAL A 26 -13.73 60.10 -1.18
CA VAL A 26 -12.71 60.12 -2.26
C VAL A 26 -11.29 60.06 -1.66
N LEU A 27 -11.06 60.71 -0.50
CA LEU A 27 -9.76 60.60 0.17
C LEU A 27 -9.54 59.24 0.81
N ALA A 28 -10.57 58.57 1.32
CA ALA A 28 -10.50 57.19 1.81
C ALA A 28 -10.30 56.18 0.69
N LEU A 29 -10.87 56.44 -0.50
CA LEU A 29 -10.65 55.57 -1.68
C LEU A 29 -9.24 55.75 -2.29
N LEU A 30 -8.67 56.98 -2.24
CA LEU A 30 -7.31 57.23 -2.74
C LEU A 30 -6.22 56.76 -1.78
N LEU A 31 -6.50 56.65 -0.47
CA LEU A 31 -5.59 56.05 0.51
C LEU A 31 -5.62 54.50 0.48
N SER A 32 -6.71 53.90 -0.01
CA SER A 32 -6.77 52.43 -0.21
C SER A 32 -6.04 51.96 -1.49
N LEU A 33 -5.74 52.87 -2.41
CA LEU A 33 -5.00 52.55 -3.65
C LEU A 33 -3.48 52.74 -3.54
N ALA A 34 -2.98 53.23 -2.37
CA ALA A 34 -1.56 53.47 -2.12
C ALA A 34 -0.94 52.41 -1.14
N MET A 35 -1.64 51.34 -0.80
CA MET A 35 -0.95 50.21 -0.20
C MET A 35 -0.14 49.53 -1.29
N PRO A 36 1.20 49.40 -1.15
CA PRO A 36 1.95 48.54 -2.02
C PRO A 36 1.27 47.15 -1.92
N LEU A 37 0.90 46.56 -3.06
CA LEU A 37 0.62 45.14 -3.13
C LEU A 37 1.86 44.48 -2.55
N ALA A 38 1.81 44.13 -1.25
CA ALA A 38 2.73 43.18 -0.70
C ALA A 38 2.56 41.94 -1.60
N ALA A 39 3.56 41.65 -2.42
CA ALA A 39 3.65 40.38 -3.09
C ALA A 39 3.29 39.33 -2.05
N PRO A 40 2.43 38.34 -2.35
CA PRO A 40 2.18 37.27 -1.39
C PRO A 40 3.56 36.74 -1.04
N LEU A 41 3.95 36.90 0.23
CA LEU A 41 5.06 36.17 0.78
C LEU A 41 4.62 34.73 0.57
N THR A 42 5.16 34.10 -0.46
CA THR A 42 5.10 32.67 -0.63
C THR A 42 5.74 32.12 0.63
N GLN A 43 4.91 31.80 1.62
CA GLN A 43 5.38 30.98 2.74
C GLN A 43 6.01 29.77 2.07
N PRO A 44 7.27 29.43 2.35
CA PRO A 44 7.84 28.20 1.86
C PRO A 44 6.83 27.11 2.22
N ALA A 45 6.43 26.32 1.22
CA ALA A 45 5.46 25.25 1.40
C ALA A 45 5.87 24.48 2.67
N ALA A 46 4.97 24.36 3.63
CA ALA A 46 5.27 23.74 4.91
C ALA A 46 5.84 22.34 4.61
N ARG A 47 7.11 22.11 4.97
CA ARG A 47 7.80 20.84 4.75
C ARG A 47 7.42 19.81 5.80
N VAL A 48 6.21 19.91 6.33
CA VAL A 48 5.69 19.10 7.44
C VAL A 48 4.28 18.66 7.09
N GLU A 49 4.00 17.41 7.33
CA GLU A 49 2.67 16.82 7.17
C GLU A 49 1.61 17.59 7.97
N PRO A 50 0.44 17.90 7.35
CA PRO A 50 -0.61 18.67 8.00
C PRO A 50 -1.09 18.06 9.33
N LEU A 51 -1.13 16.72 9.43
CA LEU A 51 -1.52 16.04 10.67
C LEU A 51 -0.55 16.32 11.82
N LEU A 52 0.76 16.35 11.58
CA LEU A 52 1.75 16.71 12.60
C LEU A 52 1.57 18.16 13.08
N LEU A 53 1.22 19.09 12.17
CA LEU A 53 0.94 20.47 12.53
C LEU A 53 -0.29 20.59 13.44
N GLU A 54 -1.33 19.81 13.15
CA GLU A 54 -2.54 19.78 13.99
C GLU A 54 -2.27 19.14 15.36
N MET A 55 -1.55 18.02 15.39
CA MET A 55 -1.13 17.36 16.63
C MET A 55 -0.27 18.30 17.50
N ALA A 56 0.61 19.10 16.89
CA ALA A 56 1.43 20.06 17.62
C ALA A 56 0.61 21.18 18.27
N ARG A 57 -0.49 21.59 17.65
CA ARG A 57 -1.42 22.57 18.22
C ARG A 57 -2.18 22.00 19.41
N GLN A 58 -2.60 20.75 19.35
CA GLN A 58 -3.42 20.10 20.37
C GLN A 58 -2.59 19.55 21.52
N GLN A 59 -1.46 18.91 21.25
CA GLN A 59 -0.63 18.16 22.19
C GLN A 59 0.87 18.37 21.94
N PRO A 60 1.42 19.58 22.12
CA PRO A 60 2.79 19.95 21.70
C PRO A 60 3.89 19.07 22.31
N ASN A 61 3.67 18.53 23.49
CA ASN A 61 4.63 17.70 24.23
C ASN A 61 4.48 16.19 24.00
N ARG A 62 3.50 15.77 23.18
CA ARG A 62 3.31 14.35 22.86
C ARG A 62 4.54 13.83 22.11
N MET A 63 5.03 12.65 22.52
CA MET A 63 6.05 11.91 21.75
C MET A 63 5.40 11.27 20.54
N VAL A 64 6.07 11.37 19.40
CA VAL A 64 5.62 10.80 18.12
C VAL A 64 6.82 10.22 17.36
N GLY A 65 6.60 9.13 16.66
CA GLY A 65 7.51 8.68 15.60
C GLY A 65 7.32 9.55 14.36
N VAL A 66 8.41 9.97 13.74
CA VAL A 66 8.40 10.73 12.48
C VAL A 66 9.38 10.14 11.48
N ILE A 67 9.09 10.29 10.20
CA ILE A 67 10.02 10.01 9.11
C ILE A 67 10.49 11.34 8.55
N VAL A 68 11.81 11.57 8.60
CA VAL A 68 12.44 12.81 8.15
C VAL A 68 13.21 12.54 6.87
N GLN A 69 12.74 13.07 5.76
CA GLN A 69 13.37 12.97 4.46
C GLN A 69 14.36 14.10 4.26
N LYS A 70 15.55 13.78 3.74
CA LYS A 70 16.68 14.71 3.56
C LYS A 70 16.84 15.14 2.11
N THR A 71 17.47 16.31 1.89
CA THR A 71 17.90 16.78 0.57
C THR A 71 19.33 16.34 0.22
N ALA A 72 20.12 15.92 1.22
CA ALA A 72 21.50 15.46 1.08
C ALA A 72 21.76 14.28 2.02
N GLN A 73 22.81 13.51 1.74
CA GLN A 73 23.19 12.31 2.51
C GLN A 73 24.14 12.60 3.70
N ASP A 74 24.20 13.84 4.17
CA ASP A 74 24.98 14.18 5.35
C ASP A 74 24.18 14.02 6.65
N ASP A 75 24.85 14.19 7.81
CA ASP A 75 24.28 13.98 9.15
C ASP A 75 23.76 15.28 9.81
N ARG A 76 23.63 16.37 9.07
CA ARG A 76 23.19 17.68 9.61
C ARG A 76 21.79 17.63 10.19
N VAL A 77 20.90 16.89 9.52
CA VAL A 77 19.50 16.78 9.93
C VAL A 77 19.36 15.87 11.16
N GLU A 78 20.11 14.77 11.23
CA GLU A 78 20.18 13.89 12.41
C GLU A 78 20.72 14.65 13.64
N LYS A 79 21.73 15.49 13.47
CA LYS A 79 22.22 16.38 14.54
C LYS A 79 21.17 17.39 14.98
N ALA A 80 20.38 17.92 14.06
CA ALA A 80 19.27 18.82 14.39
C ALA A 80 18.17 18.10 15.20
N VAL A 81 17.83 16.85 14.85
CA VAL A 81 16.92 16.01 15.64
C VAL A 81 17.43 15.84 17.06
N SER A 82 18.69 15.47 17.23
CA SER A 82 19.31 15.31 18.56
C SER A 82 19.31 16.63 19.37
N ALA A 83 19.61 17.76 18.70
CA ALA A 83 19.58 19.09 19.33
C ALA A 83 18.14 19.51 19.77
N LEU A 84 17.12 19.01 19.11
CA LEU A 84 15.71 19.21 19.46
C LEU A 84 15.18 18.16 20.44
N GLY A 85 16.05 17.30 20.97
CA GLY A 85 15.71 16.29 21.99
C GLY A 85 15.04 15.06 21.43
N GLY A 86 15.23 14.79 20.14
CA GLY A 86 14.78 13.55 19.47
C GLY A 86 15.89 12.50 19.40
N GLU A 87 15.49 11.27 19.10
CA GLU A 87 16.34 10.11 18.91
C GLU A 87 16.07 9.49 17.54
N VAL A 88 17.14 9.26 16.74
CA VAL A 88 17.03 8.55 15.45
C VAL A 88 16.86 7.06 15.72
N THR A 89 15.84 6.44 15.13
CA THR A 89 15.46 5.04 15.38
C THR A 89 15.78 4.11 14.23
N TRP A 90 15.63 4.58 12.96
CA TRP A 90 15.87 3.78 11.77
C TRP A 90 16.55 4.60 10.68
N ASP A 91 17.49 3.97 9.97
CA ASP A 91 18.02 4.48 8.70
C ASP A 91 17.12 3.98 7.55
N LEU A 92 16.54 4.91 6.80
CA LEU A 92 15.65 4.67 5.68
C LEU A 92 16.26 5.25 4.39
N HIS A 93 17.51 4.93 4.13
CA HIS A 93 18.29 5.51 3.03
C HIS A 93 17.68 5.25 1.65
N ILE A 94 16.87 4.21 1.47
CA ILE A 94 16.13 3.92 0.21
C ILE A 94 15.32 5.13 -0.27
N ILE A 95 14.79 5.92 0.65
CA ILE A 95 14.03 7.15 0.36
C ILE A 95 14.78 8.41 0.83
N ASN A 96 16.10 8.30 1.05
CA ASN A 96 16.94 9.35 1.62
C ASN A 96 16.36 9.96 2.90
N ALA A 97 15.96 9.11 3.83
CA ALA A 97 15.29 9.48 5.07
C ALA A 97 15.84 8.70 6.26
N PHE A 98 15.37 9.07 7.43
CA PHE A 98 15.49 8.28 8.67
C PHE A 98 14.20 8.43 9.48
N ALA A 99 13.92 7.47 10.37
CA ALA A 99 12.87 7.63 11.37
C ALA A 99 13.46 8.14 12.68
N ALA A 100 12.67 8.89 13.44
CA ALA A 100 13.07 9.40 14.74
C ALA A 100 11.87 9.50 15.69
N GLU A 101 12.11 9.34 16.99
CA GLU A 101 11.16 9.64 18.05
C GLU A 101 11.45 11.01 18.65
N MET A 102 10.44 11.86 18.71
CA MET A 102 10.60 13.21 19.28
C MET A 102 9.25 13.82 19.66
N ARG A 103 9.29 14.95 20.40
CA ARG A 103 8.07 15.70 20.69
C ARG A 103 7.50 16.28 19.41
N VAL A 104 6.16 16.21 19.24
CA VAL A 104 5.49 16.66 18.02
C VAL A 104 5.77 18.11 17.69
N GLN A 105 5.88 19.00 18.69
CA GLN A 105 6.25 20.40 18.45
C GLN A 105 7.67 20.54 17.91
N ALA A 106 8.61 19.74 18.41
CA ALA A 106 9.99 19.71 17.92
C ALA A 106 10.04 19.15 16.48
N ALA A 107 9.25 18.13 16.18
CA ALA A 107 9.12 17.57 14.84
C ALA A 107 8.66 18.63 13.81
N THR A 108 7.71 19.49 14.18
CA THR A 108 7.28 20.57 13.27
C THR A 108 8.35 21.62 13.03
N GLN A 109 9.29 21.82 13.96
CA GLN A 109 10.42 22.75 13.79
C GLN A 109 11.43 22.24 12.75
N LEU A 110 11.53 20.91 12.57
CA LEU A 110 12.41 20.31 11.55
C LEU A 110 12.06 20.78 10.14
N GLY A 111 10.78 21.12 9.86
CA GLY A 111 10.38 21.64 8.57
C GLY A 111 11.09 22.94 8.15
N SER A 112 11.68 23.67 9.12
CA SER A 112 12.45 24.89 8.90
C SER A 112 13.97 24.65 8.87
N VAL A 113 14.42 23.42 9.15
CA VAL A 113 15.84 23.06 9.17
C VAL A 113 16.35 22.91 7.73
N ASP A 114 17.50 23.50 7.46
CA ASP A 114 18.15 23.32 6.17
C ASP A 114 18.58 21.87 5.98
N GLY A 115 18.34 21.35 4.78
CA GLY A 115 18.58 19.92 4.50
C GLY A 115 17.36 19.01 4.71
N VAL A 116 16.28 19.48 5.35
CA VAL A 116 15.01 18.73 5.44
C VAL A 116 14.21 18.96 4.17
N ARG A 117 13.74 17.86 3.56
CA ARG A 117 12.81 17.87 2.43
C ARG A 117 11.36 17.78 2.91
N TRP A 118 11.07 16.83 3.78
CA TRP A 118 9.74 16.56 4.29
C TRP A 118 9.80 15.88 5.66
N VAL A 119 8.81 16.14 6.51
CA VAL A 119 8.61 15.49 7.80
C VAL A 119 7.21 14.91 7.82
N SER A 120 7.09 13.60 7.94
CA SER A 120 5.81 12.89 8.07
C SER A 120 5.73 12.10 9.36
N LEU A 121 4.50 11.73 9.74
CA LEU A 121 4.24 10.82 10.85
C LEU A 121 4.73 9.42 10.49
N ASP A 122 5.37 8.71 11.41
CA ASP A 122 5.56 7.26 11.35
C ASP A 122 4.21 6.60 11.71
N ALA A 123 3.34 6.52 10.69
CA ALA A 123 1.95 6.12 10.89
C ALA A 123 1.84 4.63 11.23
N PRO A 124 0.90 4.24 12.10
CA PRO A 124 0.56 2.85 12.33
C PRO A 124 0.11 2.15 11.04
N MET A 125 0.52 0.90 10.90
CA MET A 125 0.12 -0.01 9.85
C MET A 125 -0.72 -1.13 10.46
N VAL A 126 -1.73 -1.59 9.72
CA VAL A 126 -2.59 -2.70 10.14
C VAL A 126 -2.74 -3.71 9.01
N SER A 127 -2.83 -4.99 9.37
CA SER A 127 -3.23 -6.02 8.41
C SER A 127 -4.66 -5.78 7.97
N THR A 128 -4.95 -6.09 6.72
CA THR A 128 -6.28 -5.88 6.13
C THR A 128 -7.10 -7.18 6.15
N ASP A 129 -7.23 -7.77 7.32
CA ASP A 129 -8.16 -8.85 7.58
C ASP A 129 -9.51 -8.30 8.08
N CYS A 130 -10.57 -9.03 7.82
CA CYS A 130 -11.91 -8.66 8.20
C CYS A 130 -12.32 -9.40 9.48
N THR A 131 -12.55 -8.68 10.55
CA THR A 131 -12.87 -9.26 11.85
C THR A 131 -14.38 -9.40 12.13
N ALA A 132 -15.23 -8.61 11.46
CA ALA A 132 -16.65 -8.53 11.81
C ALA A 132 -17.59 -9.41 10.97
N ASP A 133 -17.40 -9.50 9.65
CA ASP A 133 -18.31 -10.20 8.71
C ASP A 133 -17.76 -11.54 8.20
N CYS A 134 -16.65 -12.00 8.75
CA CYS A 134 -15.86 -13.10 8.22
C CYS A 134 -16.27 -14.47 8.77
N LEU A 135 -17.06 -14.50 9.82
CA LEU A 135 -17.44 -15.72 10.52
C LEU A 135 -18.74 -16.29 9.92
N THR A 136 -18.64 -16.98 8.79
CA THR A 136 -19.72 -17.85 8.34
C THR A 136 -19.44 -19.28 8.79
N SER A 137 -20.44 -19.94 9.37
CA SER A 137 -20.37 -21.28 9.93
C SER A 137 -20.34 -22.41 8.89
N ASP A 138 -19.90 -22.14 7.67
CA ASP A 138 -19.83 -23.17 6.63
C ASP A 138 -18.58 -24.03 6.81
N THR A 139 -18.74 -25.11 7.58
CA THR A 139 -17.70 -26.08 7.87
C THR A 139 -17.32 -26.97 6.68
N ASN A 140 -18.08 -26.93 5.59
CA ASN A 140 -17.87 -27.76 4.40
C ASN A 140 -17.13 -27.03 3.26
N LEU A 141 -16.85 -25.73 3.42
CA LEU A 141 -16.18 -24.96 2.39
C LEU A 141 -14.76 -25.49 2.18
N LYS A 142 -14.48 -26.05 1.01
CA LYS A 142 -13.13 -26.33 0.52
C LYS A 142 -12.64 -25.11 -0.23
N SER A 143 -11.34 -24.90 -0.25
CA SER A 143 -10.78 -23.85 -1.10
C SER A 143 -11.09 -24.15 -2.56
N VAL A 144 -11.64 -23.18 -3.27
CA VAL A 144 -11.97 -23.28 -4.71
C VAL A 144 -11.33 -22.15 -5.51
N TYR A 145 -10.71 -21.19 -4.84
CA TYR A 145 -10.18 -19.98 -5.47
C TYR A 145 -9.19 -20.27 -6.60
N GLU A 146 -8.40 -21.35 -6.51
CA GLU A 146 -7.43 -21.73 -7.54
C GLU A 146 -8.12 -22.03 -8.89
N LYS A 147 -9.34 -22.57 -8.82
CA LYS A 147 -10.16 -22.85 -9.99
C LYS A 147 -10.92 -21.60 -10.46
N THR A 148 -11.43 -20.83 -9.51
CA THR A 148 -12.14 -19.56 -9.80
C THR A 148 -11.27 -18.59 -10.59
N ILE A 149 -9.97 -18.50 -10.22
CA ILE A 149 -8.99 -17.65 -10.94
C ILE A 149 -8.22 -18.39 -12.05
N ASN A 150 -8.57 -19.62 -12.39
CA ASN A 150 -7.89 -20.44 -13.42
C ASN A 150 -6.40 -20.75 -13.15
N ALA A 151 -5.91 -20.66 -11.91
CA ALA A 151 -4.52 -20.98 -11.59
C ALA A 151 -4.20 -22.46 -11.80
N ASN A 152 -5.12 -23.37 -11.46
CA ASN A 152 -4.97 -24.80 -11.66
C ASN A 152 -4.75 -25.17 -13.13
N ASN A 153 -5.32 -24.42 -14.06
CA ASN A 153 -5.15 -24.65 -15.51
C ASN A 153 -3.72 -24.35 -15.94
N VAL A 154 -3.05 -23.37 -15.34
CA VAL A 154 -1.64 -23.06 -15.58
C VAL A 154 -0.74 -24.23 -15.15
N TRP A 155 -1.00 -24.84 -13.99
CA TRP A 155 -0.21 -25.97 -13.49
C TRP A 155 -0.33 -27.21 -14.38
N LEU A 156 -1.47 -27.37 -15.05
CA LEU A 156 -1.79 -28.54 -15.87
C LEU A 156 -1.41 -28.36 -17.34
N SER A 157 -1.30 -27.13 -17.82
CA SER A 157 -0.95 -26.80 -19.21
C SER A 157 0.55 -26.96 -19.47
N ALA A 158 0.90 -27.27 -20.72
CA ALA A 158 2.30 -27.34 -21.11
C ALA A 158 2.73 -26.03 -21.83
N PRO A 159 3.90 -25.47 -21.45
CA PRO A 159 4.78 -25.85 -20.35
C PRO A 159 4.17 -25.53 -18.97
N LYS A 160 4.33 -26.42 -18.01
CA LYS A 160 3.80 -26.23 -16.66
C LYS A 160 4.51 -25.08 -15.97
N ARG A 161 3.74 -24.17 -15.37
CA ARG A 161 4.24 -23.07 -14.55
C ARG A 161 3.70 -23.19 -13.13
N GLN A 162 4.59 -23.07 -12.15
CA GLN A 162 4.28 -23.21 -10.73
C GLN A 162 5.00 -22.17 -9.85
N GLY A 163 5.62 -21.14 -10.48
CA GLY A 163 6.38 -20.09 -9.84
C GLY A 163 7.85 -20.46 -9.57
N THR A 164 8.36 -21.50 -10.24
CA THR A 164 9.71 -22.05 -9.99
C THR A 164 10.79 -20.99 -10.22
N GLY A 165 11.67 -20.82 -9.21
CA GLY A 165 12.79 -19.88 -9.27
C GLY A 165 12.41 -18.42 -9.00
N ILE A 166 11.13 -18.08 -8.92
CA ILE A 166 10.68 -16.70 -8.61
C ILE A 166 10.59 -16.50 -7.09
N GLY A 167 11.25 -15.46 -6.60
CA GLY A 167 11.17 -15.03 -5.20
C GLY A 167 9.97 -14.09 -4.97
N VAL A 168 9.11 -14.44 -4.02
CA VAL A 168 7.99 -13.61 -3.55
C VAL A 168 8.25 -13.21 -2.11
N ALA A 169 8.45 -11.92 -1.86
CA ALA A 169 8.61 -11.39 -0.51
C ALA A 169 7.24 -11.14 0.13
N VAL A 170 6.97 -11.84 1.22
CA VAL A 170 5.83 -11.64 2.09
C VAL A 170 6.25 -10.69 3.21
N VAL A 171 5.84 -9.43 3.10
CA VAL A 171 6.15 -8.36 4.07
C VAL A 171 4.96 -8.26 5.02
N ASP A 172 5.06 -8.95 6.18
CA ASP A 172 3.92 -9.24 7.04
C ASP A 172 4.33 -9.52 8.50
N ALA A 173 3.54 -10.29 9.25
CA ALA A 173 3.74 -10.65 10.66
C ALA A 173 4.74 -11.80 10.89
N GLY A 174 5.39 -12.30 9.85
CA GLY A 174 6.30 -13.45 9.93
C GLY A 174 5.74 -14.71 9.27
N ILE A 175 6.52 -15.79 9.24
CA ILE A 175 6.11 -17.08 8.69
C ILE A 175 6.61 -18.19 9.60
N ASN A 176 5.74 -19.12 9.93
CA ASN A 176 6.10 -20.31 10.68
C ASN A 176 6.53 -21.46 9.77
N TRP A 177 7.25 -22.39 10.35
CA TRP A 177 7.61 -23.63 9.68
C TRP A 177 6.34 -24.43 9.35
N GLN A 178 6.13 -24.73 8.07
CA GLN A 178 4.94 -25.44 7.57
C GLN A 178 5.35 -26.40 6.45
N GLN A 179 4.81 -27.62 6.48
CA GLN A 179 5.13 -28.68 5.51
C GLN A 179 4.88 -28.23 4.06
N ASP A 180 3.85 -27.43 3.81
CA ASP A 180 3.49 -26.94 2.49
C ASP A 180 4.50 -25.95 1.89
N LEU A 181 5.41 -25.41 2.71
CA LEU A 181 6.47 -24.52 2.27
C LEU A 181 7.80 -25.26 2.01
N TYR A 182 7.76 -26.59 1.90
CA TYR A 182 8.90 -27.42 1.53
C TYR A 182 8.66 -28.09 0.17
N THR A 183 9.73 -28.33 -0.56
CA THR A 183 9.65 -29.19 -1.76
C THR A 183 9.36 -30.64 -1.35
N LYS A 184 8.90 -31.45 -2.29
CA LYS A 184 8.72 -32.90 -2.07
C LYS A 184 10.01 -33.63 -1.67
N PHE A 185 11.17 -33.01 -1.84
CA PHE A 185 12.48 -33.52 -1.45
C PHE A 185 12.95 -32.96 -0.09
N GLY A 186 12.11 -32.22 0.63
CA GLY A 186 12.41 -31.67 1.94
C GLY A 186 13.24 -30.38 1.95
N GLN A 187 13.41 -29.72 0.80
CA GLN A 187 14.08 -28.43 0.74
C GLN A 187 13.11 -27.31 1.16
N ASN A 188 13.55 -26.42 2.04
CA ASN A 188 12.76 -25.27 2.47
C ASN A 188 12.67 -24.25 1.35
N ARG A 189 11.44 -23.82 0.99
CA ARG A 189 11.17 -22.77 0.02
C ARG A 189 11.04 -21.38 0.67
N VAL A 190 11.05 -21.30 2.00
CA VAL A 190 11.29 -20.03 2.71
C VAL A 190 12.79 -19.81 2.74
N VAL A 191 13.31 -19.16 1.69
CA VAL A 191 14.75 -19.09 1.41
C VAL A 191 15.47 -17.97 2.16
N ALA A 192 14.73 -17.03 2.73
CA ALA A 192 15.25 -15.99 3.62
C ALA A 192 14.24 -15.67 4.72
N ASN A 193 14.76 -15.31 5.90
CA ASN A 193 13.98 -14.92 7.07
C ASN A 193 14.64 -13.70 7.72
N VAL A 194 13.96 -12.56 7.68
CA VAL A 194 14.45 -11.31 8.28
C VAL A 194 13.34 -10.62 9.06
N ARG A 195 13.72 -9.76 10.00
CA ARG A 195 12.76 -9.05 10.83
C ARG A 195 13.15 -7.58 11.02
N PHE A 196 12.12 -6.74 11.12
CA PHE A 196 12.18 -5.30 11.37
C PHE A 196 11.17 -4.85 12.43
N ASN A 197 10.39 -5.78 12.97
CA ASN A 197 9.47 -5.51 14.07
C ASN A 197 10.21 -5.14 15.35
N THR A 198 9.49 -4.49 16.28
CA THR A 198 10.05 -3.94 17.53
C THR A 198 9.79 -4.81 18.76
N ASP A 199 9.18 -5.99 18.59
CA ASP A 199 8.90 -6.89 19.68
C ASP A 199 10.14 -7.34 20.46
N TYR A 200 9.95 -7.57 21.75
CA TYR A 200 10.96 -8.17 22.62
C TYR A 200 11.39 -9.57 22.13
N ASN A 201 10.46 -10.36 21.60
CA ASN A 201 10.72 -11.66 20.99
C ASN A 201 11.36 -11.48 19.61
N GLN A 202 12.68 -11.61 19.57
CA GLN A 202 13.48 -11.40 18.37
C GLN A 202 13.40 -12.58 17.39
N THR A 203 12.19 -13.06 17.06
CA THR A 203 11.96 -14.16 16.12
C THR A 203 11.34 -13.69 14.82
N THR A 204 11.54 -14.48 13.76
CA THR A 204 10.86 -14.28 12.46
C THR A 204 9.56 -15.07 12.36
N PHE A 205 9.14 -15.73 13.44
CA PHE A 205 7.92 -16.52 13.47
C PHE A 205 6.67 -15.63 13.51
N ASP A 206 5.62 -16.18 12.96
CA ASP A 206 4.29 -15.59 12.92
C ASP A 206 3.49 -16.00 14.17
N ASN A 207 3.57 -15.19 15.22
CA ASN A 207 2.76 -15.38 16.41
C ASN A 207 1.39 -14.67 16.30
N PHE A 208 1.22 -13.81 15.32
CA PHE A 208 -0.07 -13.18 15.01
C PHE A 208 -1.00 -14.14 14.26
N GLY A 209 -0.50 -14.83 13.22
CA GLY A 209 -1.22 -15.83 12.45
C GLY A 209 -1.62 -15.35 11.05
N HIS A 210 -1.19 -14.17 10.61
CA HIS A 210 -1.54 -13.59 9.32
C HIS A 210 -0.52 -13.92 8.23
N GLY A 211 0.77 -13.67 8.45
CA GLY A 211 1.79 -13.82 7.40
C GLY A 211 1.97 -15.26 6.91
N SER A 212 1.82 -16.26 7.78
CA SER A 212 1.82 -17.68 7.37
C SER A 212 0.64 -18.01 6.46
N HIS A 213 -0.53 -17.42 6.72
CA HIS A 213 -1.72 -17.59 5.88
C HIS A 213 -1.48 -16.99 4.49
N ILE A 214 -0.91 -15.78 4.43
CA ILE A 214 -0.52 -15.12 3.18
C ILE A 214 0.50 -15.97 2.40
N ALA A 215 1.54 -16.46 3.05
CA ALA A 215 2.55 -17.32 2.42
C ALA A 215 1.96 -18.59 1.82
N GLY A 216 0.98 -19.19 2.50
CA GLY A 216 0.25 -20.35 2.01
C GLY A 216 -0.57 -20.08 0.76
N ILE A 217 -1.24 -18.90 0.67
CA ILE A 217 -1.97 -18.49 -0.55
C ILE A 217 -1.02 -18.25 -1.72
N VAL A 218 0.14 -17.62 -1.48
CA VAL A 218 1.15 -17.43 -2.52
C VAL A 218 1.68 -18.77 -3.00
N GLY A 219 2.19 -19.61 -2.09
CA GLY A 219 3.08 -20.71 -2.49
C GLY A 219 2.94 -22.02 -1.70
N GLY A 220 1.86 -22.24 -0.94
CA GLY A 220 1.59 -23.52 -0.32
C GLY A 220 1.42 -24.63 -1.36
N ASN A 221 2.10 -25.76 -1.21
CA ASN A 221 2.01 -26.85 -2.17
C ASN A 221 0.98 -27.94 -1.81
N GLY A 222 0.23 -27.74 -0.72
CA GLY A 222 -0.82 -28.63 -0.28
C GLY A 222 -0.35 -30.00 0.25
N SER A 223 0.94 -30.17 0.55
CA SER A 223 1.51 -31.45 1.02
C SER A 223 0.83 -31.94 2.31
N ALA A 224 0.54 -31.03 3.24
CA ALA A 224 -0.11 -31.37 4.51
C ALA A 224 -1.58 -31.74 4.36
N SER A 225 -2.25 -31.34 3.28
CA SER A 225 -3.66 -31.60 3.00
C SER A 225 -3.92 -32.65 1.91
N ASN A 226 -2.88 -33.31 1.42
CA ASN A 226 -2.98 -34.19 0.24
C ASN A 226 -3.56 -33.46 -0.98
N GLY A 227 -3.13 -32.22 -1.23
CA GLY A 227 -3.53 -31.41 -2.36
C GLY A 227 -4.91 -30.75 -2.27
N LYS A 228 -5.53 -30.66 -1.09
CA LYS A 228 -6.83 -29.99 -0.92
C LYS A 228 -6.73 -28.47 -0.89
N TYR A 229 -5.65 -27.93 -0.38
CA TYR A 229 -5.40 -26.50 -0.19
C TYR A 229 -4.02 -26.18 -0.76
N ILE A 230 -4.00 -25.61 -1.96
CA ILE A 230 -2.76 -25.32 -2.72
C ILE A 230 -2.72 -23.82 -3.00
N GLY A 231 -1.58 -23.18 -2.81
CA GLY A 231 -1.38 -21.78 -3.18
C GLY A 231 -1.25 -21.61 -4.70
N VAL A 232 -1.32 -20.36 -5.16
CA VAL A 232 -1.36 -20.04 -6.59
C VAL A 232 -0.06 -20.40 -7.31
N ALA A 233 1.11 -20.20 -6.67
CA ALA A 233 2.44 -20.51 -7.22
C ALA A 233 3.19 -21.53 -6.34
N PRO A 234 2.79 -22.81 -6.33
CA PRO A 234 3.19 -23.79 -5.33
C PRO A 234 4.69 -24.18 -5.34
N ASN A 235 5.47 -23.72 -6.29
CA ASN A 235 6.94 -23.92 -6.37
C ASN A 235 7.72 -22.60 -6.26
N SER A 236 7.08 -21.44 -6.00
CA SER A 236 7.78 -20.18 -5.78
C SER A 236 8.64 -20.23 -4.52
N ASN A 237 9.72 -19.46 -4.50
CA ASN A 237 10.51 -19.19 -3.31
C ASN A 237 9.82 -18.11 -2.49
N ILE A 238 9.73 -18.30 -1.19
CA ILE A 238 9.14 -17.34 -0.26
C ILE A 238 10.25 -16.64 0.51
N ILE A 239 10.15 -15.34 0.62
CA ILE A 239 11.04 -14.51 1.45
C ILE A 239 10.21 -13.95 2.60
N ASN A 240 10.53 -14.38 3.81
CA ASN A 240 9.86 -13.94 5.03
C ASN A 240 10.46 -12.62 5.50
N VAL A 241 9.71 -11.53 5.41
CA VAL A 241 10.09 -10.20 5.88
C VAL A 241 9.11 -9.78 6.97
N LYS A 242 9.44 -10.09 8.22
CA LYS A 242 8.60 -9.75 9.38
C LYS A 242 8.76 -8.27 9.73
N VAL A 243 7.71 -7.51 9.52
CA VAL A 243 7.62 -6.08 9.84
C VAL A 243 6.62 -5.78 10.95
N ALA A 244 5.62 -6.65 11.12
CA ALA A 244 4.62 -6.50 12.16
C ALA A 244 5.02 -7.26 13.44
N ASN A 245 4.59 -6.72 14.56
CA ASN A 245 4.71 -7.28 15.89
C ASN A 245 3.82 -8.52 16.07
N ASP A 246 4.00 -9.23 17.18
CA ASP A 246 3.22 -10.43 17.49
C ASP A 246 1.74 -10.14 17.79
N ASP A 247 1.37 -8.88 17.99
CA ASP A 247 -0.02 -8.40 18.08
C ASP A 247 -0.60 -7.93 16.73
N GLY A 248 0.18 -8.02 15.65
CA GLY A 248 -0.20 -7.57 14.31
C GLY A 248 0.06 -6.09 14.03
N SER A 249 0.53 -5.31 15.00
CA SER A 249 0.86 -3.90 14.82
C SER A 249 2.17 -3.72 14.06
N ALA A 250 2.23 -2.70 13.19
CA ALA A 250 3.46 -2.28 12.49
C ALA A 250 3.48 -0.76 12.37
N THR A 251 4.62 -0.21 11.97
CA THR A 251 4.74 1.20 11.61
C THR A 251 5.21 1.36 10.18
N THR A 252 5.00 2.54 9.60
CA THR A 252 5.51 2.88 8.27
C THR A 252 7.03 2.66 8.21
N ALA A 253 7.77 3.03 9.27
CA ALA A 253 9.22 2.86 9.34
C ALA A 253 9.66 1.39 9.26
N THR A 254 8.99 0.50 10.01
CA THR A 254 9.33 -0.93 9.98
C THR A 254 9.04 -1.56 8.62
N VAL A 255 7.95 -1.14 7.96
CA VAL A 255 7.62 -1.61 6.60
C VAL A 255 8.63 -1.10 5.59
N VAL A 256 8.99 0.20 5.61
CA VAL A 256 9.98 0.78 4.70
C VAL A 256 11.36 0.13 4.90
N ALA A 257 11.77 -0.15 6.14
CA ALA A 257 13.01 -0.87 6.43
C ALA A 257 12.99 -2.29 5.84
N GLY A 258 11.86 -3.00 5.93
CA GLY A 258 11.67 -4.30 5.27
C GLY A 258 11.77 -4.21 3.75
N LEU A 259 11.14 -3.21 3.14
CA LEU A 259 11.21 -2.97 1.68
C LEU A 259 12.62 -2.62 1.22
N GLN A 260 13.36 -1.84 2.01
CA GLN A 260 14.76 -1.53 1.76
C GLN A 260 15.62 -2.80 1.71
N TRP A 261 15.44 -3.71 2.67
CA TRP A 261 16.14 -5.00 2.67
C TRP A 261 15.77 -5.84 1.44
N VAL A 262 14.49 -5.88 1.05
CA VAL A 262 14.03 -6.58 -0.17
C VAL A 262 14.77 -6.05 -1.39
N LEU A 263 14.86 -4.74 -1.57
CA LEU A 263 15.56 -4.13 -2.69
C LEU A 263 17.06 -4.51 -2.72
N GLN A 264 17.72 -4.44 -1.56
CA GLN A 264 19.15 -4.78 -1.43
C GLN A 264 19.44 -6.24 -1.77
N ASN A 265 18.51 -7.15 -1.45
CA ASN A 265 18.70 -8.58 -1.59
C ASN A 265 17.95 -9.19 -2.80
N ARG A 266 17.37 -8.34 -3.67
CA ARG A 266 16.54 -8.81 -4.80
C ARG A 266 17.28 -9.74 -5.76
N ALA A 267 18.56 -9.46 -6.03
CA ALA A 267 19.36 -10.29 -6.94
C ALA A 267 19.73 -11.62 -6.30
N GLN A 268 20.07 -11.65 -5.00
CA GLN A 268 20.47 -12.85 -4.29
C GLN A 268 19.37 -13.92 -4.26
N TYR A 269 18.12 -13.49 -4.03
CA TYR A 269 16.97 -14.38 -3.88
C TYR A 269 16.02 -14.36 -5.10
N ASN A 270 16.41 -13.71 -6.20
CA ASN A 270 15.56 -13.46 -7.37
C ASN A 270 14.18 -12.93 -6.98
N ILE A 271 14.15 -11.91 -6.09
CA ILE A 271 12.88 -11.32 -5.62
C ILE A 271 12.29 -10.49 -6.74
N ARG A 272 11.18 -10.95 -7.30
CA ARG A 272 10.49 -10.30 -8.40
C ARG A 272 9.11 -9.75 -7.97
N VAL A 273 8.61 -10.19 -6.82
CA VAL A 273 7.28 -9.82 -6.32
C VAL A 273 7.37 -9.48 -4.85
N VAL A 274 6.67 -8.45 -4.43
CA VAL A 274 6.39 -8.10 -3.04
C VAL A 274 4.89 -8.16 -2.81
N ASN A 275 4.46 -8.89 -1.79
CA ASN A 275 3.10 -8.86 -1.26
C ASN A 275 3.05 -8.01 0.00
N LEU A 276 2.20 -6.99 -0.01
CA LEU A 276 1.88 -6.12 1.12
C LEU A 276 0.39 -6.24 1.44
N SER A 277 0.06 -7.03 2.44
CA SER A 277 -1.31 -7.16 2.96
C SER A 277 -1.52 -6.26 4.19
N LEU A 278 -0.98 -5.05 4.13
CA LEU A 278 -0.95 -4.03 5.18
C LEU A 278 -1.30 -2.66 4.59
N ASN A 279 -2.04 -1.84 5.33
CA ASN A 279 -2.32 -0.45 4.97
C ASN A 279 -2.02 0.50 6.14
N SER A 280 -1.65 1.74 5.82
CA SER A 280 -1.58 2.83 6.77
C SER A 280 -2.96 3.12 7.36
N THR A 281 -3.00 3.65 8.55
CA THR A 281 -4.23 4.17 9.18
C THR A 281 -4.45 5.66 8.89
N VAL A 282 -3.49 6.31 8.22
CA VAL A 282 -3.55 7.73 7.87
C VAL A 282 -3.75 7.89 6.37
N SER A 283 -4.78 8.66 5.99
CA SER A 283 -5.08 9.00 4.59
C SER A 283 -4.19 10.16 4.14
N GLU A 284 -3.36 9.91 3.13
CA GLU A 284 -2.40 10.90 2.62
C GLU A 284 -2.22 10.73 1.11
N SER A 285 -1.84 11.82 0.42
CA SER A 285 -1.49 11.78 -1.01
C SER A 285 -0.24 10.92 -1.22
N TYR A 286 -0.23 10.09 -2.28
CA TYR A 286 0.94 9.31 -2.64
C TYR A 286 2.18 10.18 -2.92
N ASN A 287 1.96 11.44 -3.30
CA ASN A 287 3.01 12.38 -3.64
C ASN A 287 3.93 12.75 -2.46
N VAL A 288 3.46 12.57 -1.23
CA VAL A 288 4.17 13.02 -0.01
C VAL A 288 4.26 11.92 1.06
N ASN A 289 3.75 10.72 0.78
CA ASN A 289 3.80 9.61 1.72
C ASN A 289 5.08 8.77 1.54
N PRO A 290 5.87 8.52 2.60
CA PRO A 290 7.12 7.77 2.52
C PRO A 290 6.95 6.32 2.07
N LEU A 291 5.84 5.66 2.43
CA LEU A 291 5.58 4.29 2.04
C LEU A 291 5.29 4.19 0.54
N ASN A 292 4.52 5.14 -0.02
CA ASN A 292 4.31 5.23 -1.46
C ASN A 292 5.65 5.43 -2.20
N ALA A 293 6.51 6.33 -1.72
CA ALA A 293 7.84 6.50 -2.28
C ALA A 293 8.67 5.20 -2.26
N ALA A 294 8.60 4.43 -1.15
CA ALA A 294 9.34 3.18 -1.02
C ALA A 294 8.83 2.10 -2.00
N VAL A 295 7.51 1.93 -2.15
CA VAL A 295 6.96 0.94 -3.09
C VAL A 295 7.20 1.33 -4.54
N GLU A 296 7.18 2.63 -4.87
CA GLU A 296 7.56 3.13 -6.20
C GLU A 296 9.04 2.82 -6.52
N ILE A 297 9.96 2.97 -5.56
CA ILE A 297 11.36 2.60 -5.77
C ILE A 297 11.50 1.12 -6.12
N LEU A 298 10.80 0.23 -5.41
CA LEU A 298 10.80 -1.20 -5.74
C LEU A 298 10.27 -1.44 -7.16
N TRP A 299 9.16 -0.80 -7.51
CA TRP A 299 8.54 -0.86 -8.82
C TRP A 299 9.53 -0.47 -9.93
N PHE A 300 10.21 0.67 -9.76
CA PHE A 300 11.21 1.18 -10.71
C PHE A 300 12.48 0.34 -10.77
N ASN A 301 12.70 -0.53 -9.78
CA ASN A 301 13.79 -1.52 -9.80
C ASN A 301 13.37 -2.92 -10.25
N GLY A 302 12.23 -3.03 -10.94
CA GLY A 302 11.79 -4.27 -11.58
C GLY A 302 11.09 -5.26 -10.64
N ILE A 303 10.66 -4.83 -9.44
CA ILE A 303 9.92 -5.63 -8.49
C ILE A 303 8.43 -5.26 -8.57
N VAL A 304 7.58 -6.22 -8.89
CA VAL A 304 6.13 -6.01 -8.88
C VAL A 304 5.64 -5.94 -7.44
N VAL A 305 5.00 -4.84 -7.07
CA VAL A 305 4.42 -4.65 -5.74
C VAL A 305 2.91 -4.84 -5.82
N VAL A 306 2.39 -5.78 -5.04
CA VAL A 306 0.97 -6.11 -4.93
C VAL A 306 0.49 -5.75 -3.54
N VAL A 307 -0.57 -4.97 -3.45
CA VAL A 307 -1.09 -4.45 -2.19
C VAL A 307 -2.58 -4.73 -2.03
N SER A 308 -3.02 -5.00 -0.81
CA SER A 308 -4.43 -5.12 -0.48
C SER A 308 -5.12 -3.75 -0.50
N ALA A 309 -6.34 -3.67 -1.04
CA ALA A 309 -7.08 -2.41 -1.14
C ALA A 309 -7.53 -1.86 0.22
N GLY A 310 -7.67 -2.72 1.23
CA GLY A 310 -8.24 -2.41 2.54
C GLY A 310 -9.67 -2.94 2.69
N ASN A 311 -10.19 -2.91 3.93
CA ASN A 311 -11.46 -3.54 4.29
C ASN A 311 -12.50 -2.54 4.83
N SER A 312 -12.45 -1.30 4.34
CA SER A 312 -13.37 -0.23 4.75
C SER A 312 -14.59 -0.04 3.84
N GLY A 313 -14.74 -0.86 2.79
CA GLY A 313 -15.81 -0.69 1.80
C GLY A 313 -15.58 0.55 0.91
N SER A 314 -16.66 1.26 0.54
CA SER A 314 -16.54 2.49 -0.23
C SER A 314 -15.92 3.61 0.60
N GLY A 315 -14.93 4.31 0.06
CA GLY A 315 -14.35 5.45 0.76
C GLY A 315 -12.86 5.65 0.50
N ALA A 316 -12.15 6.07 1.56
CA ALA A 316 -10.72 6.37 1.48
C ALA A 316 -9.89 5.11 1.23
N LEU A 317 -8.94 5.25 0.33
CA LEU A 317 -7.87 4.30 0.09
C LEU A 317 -6.61 4.83 0.78
N TYR A 318 -5.98 3.99 1.58
CA TYR A 318 -4.84 4.36 2.41
C TYR A 318 -3.52 3.90 1.79
N PRO A 319 -2.39 4.59 2.06
CA PRO A 319 -1.09 4.10 1.61
C PRO A 319 -0.81 2.65 2.06
N PRO A 320 -0.23 1.80 1.17
CA PRO A 320 0.18 2.09 -0.18
C PRO A 320 -0.89 1.77 -1.24
N ALA A 321 -2.14 1.41 -0.85
CA ALA A 321 -3.20 1.03 -1.79
C ALA A 321 -3.67 2.19 -2.69
N ASN A 322 -3.41 3.44 -2.29
CA ASN A 322 -3.69 4.63 -3.09
C ASN A 322 -2.63 4.95 -4.14
N ASP A 323 -1.52 4.21 -4.17
CA ASP A 323 -0.42 4.43 -5.10
C ASP A 323 -0.83 4.11 -6.55
N PRO A 324 -0.56 4.98 -7.52
CA PRO A 324 -0.94 4.73 -8.91
C PRO A 324 -0.11 3.62 -9.58
N PHE A 325 1.14 3.40 -9.17
CA PHE A 325 2.03 2.44 -9.82
C PHE A 325 1.73 1.00 -9.41
N VAL A 326 1.56 0.73 -8.13
CA VAL A 326 1.41 -0.64 -7.60
C VAL A 326 0.08 -1.29 -8.00
N ILE A 327 0.00 -2.61 -7.88
CA ILE A 327 -1.23 -3.36 -8.15
C ILE A 327 -2.05 -3.44 -6.86
N THR A 328 -3.15 -2.68 -6.81
CA THR A 328 -4.08 -2.68 -5.69
C THR A 328 -5.20 -3.69 -5.94
N VAL A 329 -5.40 -4.62 -4.99
CA VAL A 329 -6.30 -5.76 -5.13
C VAL A 329 -7.48 -5.68 -4.17
N GLY A 330 -8.69 -5.65 -4.72
CA GLY A 330 -9.95 -5.80 -3.97
C GLY A 330 -10.37 -7.26 -3.83
N ALA A 331 -11.48 -7.50 -3.11
CA ALA A 331 -11.92 -8.84 -2.75
C ALA A 331 -13.30 -9.19 -3.33
N THR A 332 -13.43 -10.42 -3.86
CA THR A 332 -14.71 -11.05 -4.19
C THR A 332 -15.05 -12.18 -3.22
N ASP A 333 -16.34 -12.53 -3.17
CA ASP A 333 -16.88 -13.72 -2.57
C ASP A 333 -17.24 -14.70 -3.70
N ASP A 334 -16.49 -15.78 -3.81
CA ASP A 334 -16.68 -16.85 -4.80
C ASP A 334 -17.79 -17.85 -4.42
N LYS A 335 -18.52 -17.58 -3.32
CA LYS A 335 -19.60 -18.43 -2.78
C LYS A 335 -19.19 -19.89 -2.54
N GLY A 336 -17.91 -20.21 -2.56
CA GLY A 336 -17.39 -21.58 -2.50
C GLY A 336 -17.69 -22.37 -3.78
N THR A 337 -17.90 -21.71 -4.92
CA THR A 337 -18.12 -22.30 -6.24
C THR A 337 -17.03 -21.90 -7.22
N THR A 338 -16.89 -22.66 -8.30
CA THR A 338 -15.97 -22.32 -9.39
C THR A 338 -16.65 -21.51 -10.50
N ASN A 339 -17.90 -21.13 -10.28
CA ASN A 339 -18.73 -20.43 -11.24
C ASN A 339 -18.69 -18.93 -10.98
N LEU A 340 -17.93 -18.18 -11.77
CA LEU A 340 -17.85 -16.73 -11.66
C LEU A 340 -19.20 -15.98 -11.76
N THR A 341 -20.26 -16.59 -12.32
CA THR A 341 -21.51 -15.88 -12.54
C THR A 341 -22.27 -15.53 -11.26
N ASP A 342 -22.00 -16.22 -10.15
CA ASP A 342 -22.60 -15.96 -8.83
C ASP A 342 -21.70 -15.17 -7.87
N ASP A 343 -20.47 -14.83 -8.31
CA ASP A 343 -19.53 -14.03 -7.54
C ASP A 343 -20.05 -12.60 -7.30
N VAL A 344 -19.63 -12.03 -6.20
CA VAL A 344 -19.93 -10.63 -5.87
C VAL A 344 -18.69 -9.97 -5.26
N VAL A 345 -18.51 -8.66 -5.49
CA VAL A 345 -17.53 -7.89 -4.70
C VAL A 345 -17.99 -7.88 -3.25
N THR A 346 -17.10 -8.24 -2.32
CA THR A 346 -17.44 -8.27 -0.89
C THR A 346 -17.76 -6.86 -0.38
N THR A 347 -18.61 -6.77 0.63
CA THR A 347 -19.03 -5.49 1.21
C THR A 347 -17.89 -4.75 1.89
N PHE A 348 -16.89 -5.48 2.38
CA PHE A 348 -15.73 -4.91 3.03
C PHE A 348 -14.65 -4.43 2.03
N SER A 349 -14.59 -4.96 0.81
CA SER A 349 -13.55 -4.57 -0.16
C SER A 349 -13.51 -3.07 -0.38
N ALA A 350 -12.37 -2.44 -0.10
CA ALA A 350 -12.23 -1.01 -0.34
C ALA A 350 -12.15 -0.68 -1.83
N TYR A 351 -12.84 0.38 -2.22
CA TYR A 351 -12.85 0.90 -3.59
C TYR A 351 -13.21 2.39 -3.62
N GLY A 352 -12.77 3.08 -4.64
CA GLY A 352 -13.09 4.49 -4.84
C GLY A 352 -12.03 5.25 -5.63
N THR A 353 -12.07 6.57 -5.49
CA THR A 353 -11.06 7.47 -6.06
C THR A 353 -10.10 7.91 -4.96
N THR A 354 -8.80 7.80 -5.22
CA THR A 354 -7.76 8.25 -4.28
C THR A 354 -7.74 9.76 -4.14
N GLN A 355 -7.01 10.29 -3.17
CA GLN A 355 -6.81 11.72 -2.95
C GLN A 355 -6.24 12.43 -4.18
N ASP A 356 -5.51 11.69 -5.01
CA ASP A 356 -4.83 12.19 -6.21
C ASP A 356 -5.60 11.87 -7.51
N GLY A 357 -6.85 11.38 -7.40
CA GLY A 357 -7.76 11.20 -8.53
C GLY A 357 -7.67 9.84 -9.25
N PHE A 358 -6.93 8.85 -8.72
CA PHE A 358 -6.83 7.52 -9.31
C PHE A 358 -7.97 6.61 -8.85
N ALA A 359 -8.58 5.89 -9.78
CA ALA A 359 -9.56 4.87 -9.45
C ALA A 359 -8.86 3.57 -8.96
N LYS A 360 -9.32 3.02 -7.85
CA LYS A 360 -8.83 1.78 -7.25
C LYS A 360 -10.02 0.92 -6.77
N PRO A 361 -9.89 -0.42 -6.69
CA PRO A 361 -8.70 -1.24 -6.95
C PRO A 361 -8.38 -1.36 -8.43
N ASP A 362 -7.20 -1.89 -8.79
CA ASP A 362 -6.82 -2.19 -10.18
C ASP A 362 -7.58 -3.41 -10.71
N LEU A 363 -7.77 -4.43 -9.87
CA LEU A 363 -8.54 -5.64 -10.13
C LEU A 363 -8.97 -6.29 -8.80
N VAL A 364 -9.77 -7.34 -8.86
CA VAL A 364 -10.20 -8.13 -7.70
C VAL A 364 -9.82 -9.59 -7.83
N ALA A 365 -9.75 -10.29 -6.69
CA ALA A 365 -9.61 -11.73 -6.60
C ALA A 365 -10.45 -12.25 -5.41
N PRO A 366 -10.71 -13.58 -5.29
CA PRO A 366 -11.40 -14.12 -4.13
C PRO A 366 -10.74 -13.71 -2.81
N GLY A 367 -11.55 -13.28 -1.85
CA GLY A 367 -11.03 -12.80 -0.56
C GLY A 367 -11.94 -13.15 0.60
N ARG A 368 -12.98 -13.95 0.39
CA ARG A 368 -13.88 -14.40 1.45
C ARG A 368 -13.73 -15.88 1.72
N ASN A 369 -13.66 -16.26 3.00
CA ASN A 369 -13.59 -17.64 3.45
C ASN A 369 -12.39 -18.45 2.87
N VAL A 370 -11.30 -17.77 2.58
CA VAL A 370 -10.10 -18.37 2.01
C VAL A 370 -9.42 -19.28 3.04
N ILE A 371 -9.18 -20.53 2.67
CA ILE A 371 -8.48 -21.51 3.50
C ILE A 371 -7.02 -21.55 3.11
N SER A 372 -6.13 -21.34 4.08
CA SER A 372 -4.68 -21.42 3.90
C SER A 372 -3.99 -21.81 5.21
N LEU A 373 -2.66 -21.76 5.24
CA LEU A 373 -1.85 -22.16 6.38
C LEU A 373 -2.21 -21.39 7.65
N MET A 374 -2.27 -22.12 8.77
CA MET A 374 -2.50 -21.56 10.09
C MET A 374 -1.16 -21.39 10.81
N GLY A 375 -0.47 -20.37 10.75
CA GLY A 375 0.82 -20.13 11.40
C GLY A 375 1.03 -20.91 12.73
N ASN A 376 0.87 -20.21 13.86
CA ASN A 376 0.93 -20.80 15.19
C ASN A 376 -0.50 -21.08 15.70
N VAL A 377 -0.79 -22.34 16.07
CA VAL A 377 -2.09 -22.72 16.64
C VAL A 377 -2.45 -21.92 17.91
N ASN A 378 -1.45 -21.46 18.66
CA ASN A 378 -1.59 -20.62 19.84
C ASN A 378 -1.39 -19.11 19.52
N GLY A 379 -1.29 -18.75 18.23
CA GLY A 379 -1.17 -17.37 17.79
C GLY A 379 -2.43 -16.56 18.10
N VAL A 380 -2.32 -15.25 17.94
CA VAL A 380 -3.40 -14.31 18.31
C VAL A 380 -4.68 -14.60 17.53
N ILE A 381 -4.63 -14.59 16.20
CA ILE A 381 -5.80 -14.82 15.33
C ILE A 381 -6.40 -16.21 15.57
N PRO A 382 -5.65 -17.35 15.54
CA PRO A 382 -6.23 -18.65 15.77
C PRO A 382 -6.83 -18.84 17.16
N THR A 383 -6.34 -18.12 18.16
CA THR A 383 -6.88 -18.18 19.54
C THR A 383 -8.15 -17.35 19.66
N GLN A 384 -8.21 -16.19 19.04
CA GLN A 384 -9.39 -15.32 19.06
C GLN A 384 -10.55 -15.87 18.21
N HIS A 385 -10.23 -16.63 17.14
CA HIS A 385 -11.23 -17.15 16.19
C HIS A 385 -11.16 -18.67 16.02
N PRO A 386 -11.32 -19.47 17.09
CA PRO A 386 -11.13 -20.92 17.02
C PRO A 386 -12.11 -21.63 16.08
N ALA A 387 -13.28 -21.05 15.82
CA ALA A 387 -14.27 -21.58 14.87
C ALA A 387 -13.80 -21.54 13.39
N ASN A 388 -12.76 -20.76 13.09
CA ASN A 388 -12.19 -20.67 11.74
C ASN A 388 -11.09 -21.70 11.49
N ARG A 389 -10.68 -22.48 12.50
CA ARG A 389 -9.75 -23.59 12.33
C ARG A 389 -10.39 -24.66 11.46
N VAL A 390 -9.73 -25.03 10.38
CA VAL A 390 -10.15 -26.14 9.52
C VAL A 390 -9.62 -27.45 10.08
N ASP A 391 -8.36 -27.43 10.49
CA ASP A 391 -7.66 -28.51 11.22
C ASP A 391 -6.44 -27.93 11.97
N ASN A 392 -5.44 -28.74 12.27
CA ASN A 392 -4.23 -28.29 12.97
C ASN A 392 -3.23 -27.52 12.08
N THR A 393 -3.47 -27.47 10.77
CA THR A 393 -2.56 -26.87 9.79
C THR A 393 -3.19 -25.70 9.04
N TYR A 394 -4.52 -25.72 8.87
CA TYR A 394 -5.23 -24.78 8.03
C TYR A 394 -6.24 -23.94 8.81
N PHE A 395 -6.39 -22.72 8.36
CA PHE A 395 -7.27 -21.73 8.94
C PHE A 395 -8.04 -20.98 7.84
N ARG A 396 -9.21 -20.46 8.17
CA ARG A 396 -10.08 -19.72 7.24
C ARG A 396 -10.06 -18.25 7.61
N MET A 397 -9.72 -17.38 6.62
CA MET A 397 -9.74 -15.94 6.79
C MET A 397 -10.48 -15.27 5.62
N SER A 398 -10.86 -14.02 5.83
CA SER A 398 -11.44 -13.16 4.79
C SER A 398 -10.81 -11.78 4.87
N GLY A 399 -10.66 -11.13 3.73
CA GLY A 399 -10.07 -9.80 3.62
C GLY A 399 -9.44 -9.59 2.24
N THR A 400 -9.19 -8.36 1.88
CA THR A 400 -8.36 -8.02 0.70
C THR A 400 -6.93 -8.50 0.87
N SER A 401 -6.51 -8.76 2.12
CA SER A 401 -5.25 -9.44 2.45
C SER A 401 -5.14 -10.84 1.84
N MET A 402 -6.26 -11.55 1.65
CA MET A 402 -6.29 -12.89 1.05
C MET A 402 -6.32 -12.82 -0.48
N SER A 403 -6.86 -11.74 -1.03
CA SER A 403 -6.91 -11.49 -2.48
C SER A 403 -5.54 -11.08 -3.05
N ALA A 404 -4.81 -10.21 -2.36
CA ALA A 404 -3.50 -9.72 -2.80
C ALA A 404 -2.47 -10.85 -3.03
N PRO A 405 -2.29 -11.83 -2.14
CA PRO A 405 -1.35 -12.93 -2.36
C PRO A 405 -1.74 -13.84 -3.53
N MET A 406 -3.02 -13.92 -3.92
CA MET A 406 -3.42 -14.64 -5.15
C MET A 406 -2.84 -13.94 -6.38
N VAL A 407 -2.92 -12.61 -6.44
CA VAL A 407 -2.30 -11.82 -7.50
C VAL A 407 -0.78 -11.93 -7.45
N SER A 408 -0.17 -11.92 -6.26
CA SER A 408 1.28 -12.12 -6.10
C SER A 408 1.74 -13.47 -6.63
N GLY A 409 0.98 -14.54 -6.38
CA GLY A 409 1.22 -15.85 -6.96
C GLY A 409 1.04 -15.87 -8.48
N ALA A 410 0.00 -15.22 -9.02
CA ALA A 410 -0.22 -15.08 -10.45
C ALA A 410 0.94 -14.37 -11.15
N VAL A 411 1.49 -13.31 -10.53
CA VAL A 411 2.69 -12.62 -11.01
C VAL A 411 3.89 -13.55 -11.03
N ALA A 412 4.06 -14.41 -10.01
CA ALA A 412 5.15 -15.38 -9.99
C ALA A 412 5.04 -16.41 -11.13
N LEU A 413 3.83 -16.88 -11.44
CA LEU A 413 3.59 -17.77 -12.59
C LEU A 413 3.87 -17.06 -13.92
N LEU A 414 3.41 -15.82 -14.07
CA LEU A 414 3.65 -15.03 -15.28
C LEU A 414 5.14 -14.76 -15.50
N LEU A 415 5.88 -14.40 -14.44
CA LEU A 415 7.32 -14.12 -14.55
C LEU A 415 8.18 -15.39 -14.68
N GLU A 416 7.70 -16.57 -14.30
CA GLU A 416 8.31 -17.85 -14.67
C GLU A 416 8.19 -18.10 -16.18
N ASP A 417 7.07 -17.72 -16.80
CA ASP A 417 6.86 -17.85 -18.23
C ASP A 417 7.59 -16.78 -19.04
N GLU A 418 7.42 -15.53 -18.66
CA GLU A 418 8.00 -14.35 -19.33
C GLU A 418 8.88 -13.53 -18.36
N PRO A 419 10.11 -13.95 -18.07
CA PRO A 419 10.96 -13.35 -17.03
C PRO A 419 11.40 -11.90 -17.31
N ASN A 420 11.29 -11.45 -18.56
CA ASN A 420 11.71 -10.11 -18.98
C ASN A 420 10.62 -9.05 -18.89
N LEU A 421 9.40 -9.41 -18.50
CA LEU A 421 8.35 -8.41 -18.29
C LEU A 421 8.72 -7.49 -17.13
N ASN A 422 8.55 -6.20 -17.37
CA ASN A 422 8.68 -5.18 -16.33
C ASN A 422 7.35 -5.04 -15.54
N PRO A 423 7.34 -4.37 -14.37
CA PRO A 423 6.14 -4.24 -13.55
C PRO A 423 4.94 -3.61 -14.26
N ASP A 424 5.15 -2.60 -15.12
CA ASP A 424 4.06 -1.96 -15.87
C ASP A 424 3.44 -2.91 -16.91
N GLN A 425 4.24 -3.72 -17.56
CA GLN A 425 3.76 -4.75 -18.49
C GLN A 425 2.99 -5.84 -17.75
N VAL A 426 3.48 -6.27 -16.59
CA VAL A 426 2.77 -7.23 -15.72
C VAL A 426 1.43 -6.66 -15.28
N LYS A 427 1.39 -5.43 -14.75
CA LYS A 427 0.15 -4.76 -14.34
C LYS A 427 -0.83 -4.64 -15.50
N TYR A 428 -0.36 -4.20 -16.65
CA TYR A 428 -1.20 -4.10 -17.85
C TYR A 428 -1.78 -5.47 -18.24
N ARG A 429 -0.95 -6.52 -18.27
CA ARG A 429 -1.33 -7.88 -18.64
C ARG A 429 -2.45 -8.40 -17.72
N LEU A 430 -2.27 -8.31 -16.42
CA LEU A 430 -3.28 -8.74 -15.44
C LEU A 430 -4.61 -7.97 -15.60
N LYS A 431 -4.55 -6.68 -15.86
CA LYS A 431 -5.75 -5.86 -16.08
C LYS A 431 -6.44 -6.16 -17.40
N ALA A 432 -5.68 -6.34 -18.47
CA ALA A 432 -6.21 -6.57 -19.81
C ALA A 432 -6.87 -7.96 -19.96
N THR A 433 -6.46 -8.92 -19.13
CA THR A 433 -6.97 -10.30 -19.15
C THR A 433 -7.97 -10.60 -18.02
N ALA A 434 -8.23 -9.63 -17.15
CA ALA A 434 -9.19 -9.79 -16.06
C ALA A 434 -10.61 -10.05 -16.58
N ASN A 435 -11.33 -10.95 -15.92
CA ASN A 435 -12.67 -11.37 -16.32
C ASN A 435 -13.72 -10.38 -15.84
N THR A 436 -14.56 -9.89 -16.76
CA THR A 436 -15.65 -8.95 -16.49
C THR A 436 -17.04 -9.57 -16.73
N THR A 437 -17.12 -10.87 -17.03
CA THR A 437 -18.37 -11.52 -17.51
C THR A 437 -19.28 -12.03 -16.39
N TRP A 438 -19.10 -11.60 -15.16
CA TRP A 438 -19.91 -11.99 -14.01
C TRP A 438 -20.92 -10.91 -13.62
N SER A 439 -22.09 -11.33 -13.09
CA SER A 439 -23.24 -10.45 -12.89
C SER A 439 -23.01 -9.32 -11.87
N GLY A 440 -22.11 -9.53 -10.92
CA GLY A 440 -21.73 -8.54 -9.88
C GLY A 440 -20.67 -7.53 -10.30
N TYR A 441 -20.15 -7.63 -11.54
CA TYR A 441 -19.11 -6.74 -12.02
C TYR A 441 -19.56 -5.29 -12.15
N THR A 442 -18.76 -4.38 -11.58
CA THR A 442 -18.77 -2.96 -11.92
C THR A 442 -17.35 -2.45 -11.87
N ALA A 443 -16.93 -1.68 -12.87
CA ALA A 443 -15.56 -1.14 -12.91
C ALA A 443 -15.22 -0.29 -11.68
N ALA A 444 -16.21 0.39 -11.10
CA ALA A 444 -16.01 1.21 -9.90
C ALA A 444 -15.59 0.39 -8.66
N LYS A 445 -16.05 -0.88 -8.54
CA LYS A 445 -15.76 -1.74 -7.38
C LYS A 445 -14.68 -2.77 -7.66
N ALA A 446 -14.58 -3.22 -8.90
CA ALA A 446 -13.73 -4.33 -9.29
C ALA A 446 -12.57 -3.94 -10.24
N GLY A 447 -12.40 -2.65 -10.51
CA GLY A 447 -11.38 -2.18 -11.44
C GLY A 447 -11.52 -2.85 -12.80
N ALA A 448 -10.46 -3.48 -13.28
CA ALA A 448 -10.44 -4.19 -14.57
C ALA A 448 -11.26 -5.50 -14.58
N GLY A 449 -11.61 -6.05 -13.42
CA GLY A 449 -12.35 -7.31 -13.30
C GLY A 449 -11.73 -8.29 -12.31
N CYS A 450 -12.21 -9.53 -12.32
CA CYS A 450 -11.66 -10.62 -11.52
C CYS A 450 -10.41 -11.20 -12.19
N LEU A 451 -9.39 -11.51 -11.39
CA LEU A 451 -8.14 -12.14 -11.84
C LEU A 451 -8.43 -13.42 -12.64
N ASP A 452 -7.82 -13.53 -13.83
CA ASP A 452 -7.73 -14.76 -14.61
C ASP A 452 -6.25 -15.09 -14.83
N VAL A 453 -5.73 -16.03 -14.07
CA VAL A 453 -4.30 -16.37 -14.07
C VAL A 453 -3.89 -17.03 -15.39
N TYR A 454 -4.75 -17.90 -15.93
CA TYR A 454 -4.46 -18.58 -17.20
C TYR A 454 -4.38 -17.60 -18.37
N ALA A 455 -5.36 -16.70 -18.45
CA ALA A 455 -5.37 -15.68 -19.49
C ALA A 455 -4.17 -14.70 -19.37
N ALA A 456 -3.75 -14.40 -18.13
CA ALA A 456 -2.60 -13.54 -17.89
C ALA A 456 -1.27 -14.21 -18.28
N VAL A 457 -1.05 -15.47 -17.88
CA VAL A 457 0.21 -16.20 -18.14
C VAL A 457 0.39 -16.45 -19.63
N TYR A 458 -0.66 -16.89 -20.32
CA TYR A 458 -0.58 -17.20 -21.76
C TYR A 458 -1.03 -16.04 -22.67
N GLY A 459 -1.29 -14.86 -22.09
CA GLY A 459 -1.52 -13.64 -22.86
C GLY A 459 -0.23 -13.18 -23.57
N THR A 460 -0.37 -12.41 -24.63
CA THR A 460 0.78 -11.98 -25.47
C THR A 460 1.00 -10.47 -25.48
N THR A 461 0.16 -9.68 -24.78
CA THR A 461 0.31 -8.22 -24.78
C THR A 461 1.55 -7.78 -24.01
N THR A 462 2.31 -6.88 -24.61
CA THR A 462 3.48 -6.23 -24.01
C THR A 462 3.24 -4.73 -23.76
N GLN A 463 1.98 -4.29 -23.82
CA GLN A 463 1.61 -2.92 -23.48
C GLN A 463 1.90 -2.63 -22.00
N THR A 464 2.05 -1.35 -21.69
CA THR A 464 2.44 -0.89 -20.35
C THR A 464 1.29 -0.16 -19.67
N ALA A 465 1.13 -0.39 -18.37
CA ALA A 465 0.29 0.43 -17.49
C ALA A 465 1.03 1.72 -17.10
N ASN A 466 0.36 2.57 -16.35
CA ASN A 466 0.92 3.76 -15.70
C ASN A 466 1.49 4.83 -16.65
N THR A 467 1.23 4.74 -17.96
CA THR A 467 1.67 5.72 -18.96
C THR A 467 1.20 7.12 -18.59
N GLY A 468 2.12 8.09 -18.55
CA GLY A 468 1.83 9.47 -18.16
C GLY A 468 1.68 9.71 -16.66
N THR A 469 1.81 8.68 -15.84
CA THR A 469 1.79 8.80 -14.36
C THR A 469 3.13 9.35 -13.88
N THR A 470 3.10 10.33 -12.98
CA THR A 470 4.31 10.91 -12.37
C THR A 470 4.65 10.22 -11.08
N ALA A 471 5.93 10.02 -10.81
CA ALA A 471 6.40 9.49 -9.54
C ALA A 471 6.09 10.45 -8.37
N SER A 472 6.09 9.91 -7.15
CA SER A 472 5.97 10.68 -5.91
C SER A 472 6.95 11.85 -5.88
N LYS A 473 6.49 13.00 -5.39
CA LYS A 473 7.33 14.19 -5.20
C LYS A 473 8.48 13.95 -4.23
N LEU A 474 8.39 12.92 -3.40
CA LEU A 474 9.48 12.53 -2.51
C LEU A 474 10.65 11.90 -3.26
N LEU A 475 10.41 11.34 -4.44
CA LEU A 475 11.45 10.74 -5.30
C LEU A 475 12.05 11.74 -6.28
N TRP A 476 11.31 12.80 -6.61
CA TRP A 476 11.70 13.75 -7.64
C TRP A 476 12.09 15.11 -7.05
N THR A 477 13.28 15.62 -7.41
CA THR A 477 13.79 16.90 -6.91
C THR A 477 13.69 18.03 -7.94
N GLY A 478 13.33 17.74 -9.18
CA GLY A 478 13.17 18.73 -10.25
C GLY A 478 11.88 19.53 -10.15
N SER A 479 11.78 20.61 -10.89
CA SER A 479 10.57 21.46 -10.97
C SER A 479 9.40 20.77 -11.68
N THR A 480 9.69 19.81 -12.55
CA THR A 480 8.68 19.03 -13.29
C THR A 480 9.02 17.54 -13.13
N PRO A 481 8.17 16.75 -12.48
CA PRO A 481 8.37 15.30 -12.40
C PRO A 481 8.40 14.71 -13.82
N PRO A 482 9.30 13.77 -14.15
CA PRO A 482 9.26 13.08 -15.42
C PRO A 482 7.97 12.24 -15.48
N ALA A 483 7.31 12.24 -16.64
CA ALA A 483 6.31 11.22 -16.91
C ALA A 483 7.00 9.86 -17.00
N TRP A 484 6.40 8.84 -16.39
CA TRP A 484 6.99 7.51 -16.30
C TRP A 484 7.32 6.87 -17.66
N ASP A 485 6.53 7.12 -18.68
CA ASP A 485 6.73 6.66 -20.05
C ASP A 485 7.95 7.28 -20.75
N SER A 486 8.48 8.40 -20.24
CA SER A 486 9.72 9.04 -20.72
C SER A 486 11.00 8.44 -20.12
N VAL A 487 10.85 7.50 -19.18
CA VAL A 487 11.95 6.96 -18.39
C VAL A 487 12.33 5.58 -18.94
N GLN A 488 13.56 5.44 -19.41
CA GLN A 488 14.10 4.13 -19.78
C GLN A 488 14.49 3.34 -18.51
N TRP A 489 13.91 2.17 -18.33
CA TRP A 489 14.27 1.24 -17.27
C TRP A 489 15.77 1.00 -17.22
N GLY A 490 16.38 1.21 -16.06
CA GLY A 490 17.81 0.94 -15.83
C GLY A 490 18.78 2.05 -16.22
N SER A 491 18.31 3.16 -16.88
CA SER A 491 19.19 4.27 -17.30
C SER A 491 18.94 5.58 -16.55
N VAL A 492 17.99 5.59 -15.59
CA VAL A 492 17.62 6.81 -14.89
C VAL A 492 18.57 7.07 -13.74
N GLN A 493 19.37 8.10 -13.90
CA GLN A 493 19.95 8.83 -12.78
C GLN A 493 18.82 9.70 -12.20
N TRP A 494 18.16 9.21 -11.15
CA TRP A 494 17.11 9.91 -10.45
C TRP A 494 17.67 11.15 -9.76
N GLY A 495 17.66 12.27 -10.47
CA GLY A 495 18.05 13.58 -9.98
C GLY A 495 19.43 13.60 -9.29
N SER A 496 19.66 14.59 -8.45
CA SER A 496 20.84 14.68 -7.59
C SER A 496 20.83 13.70 -6.40
N VAL A 497 19.83 12.81 -6.29
CA VAL A 497 19.92 11.61 -5.47
C VAL A 497 20.84 10.68 -6.24
N GLN A 498 22.14 10.90 -6.12
CA GLN A 498 23.11 9.86 -6.37
C GLN A 498 22.77 8.74 -5.38
N TRP A 499 22.02 7.75 -5.84
CA TRP A 499 22.03 6.42 -5.25
C TRP A 499 23.43 5.92 -5.49
N GLY A 500 24.35 6.33 -4.58
CA GLY A 500 25.79 6.14 -4.78
C GLY A 500 26.07 4.68 -5.05
N SER A 501 26.77 4.40 -6.15
CA SER A 501 27.40 3.10 -6.40
C SER A 501 28.20 2.60 -5.20
N ASP A 502 28.60 3.48 -4.31
CA ASP A 502 29.38 3.21 -3.09
C ASP A 502 28.54 2.58 -1.95
N TYR A 503 27.20 2.70 -1.97
CA TYR A 503 26.30 2.03 -1.04
C TYR A 503 25.74 0.70 -1.56
N TRP A 504 25.92 0.40 -2.84
CA TRP A 504 25.51 -0.83 -3.50
C TRP A 504 26.72 -1.73 -3.82
N GLY A 505 27.84 -1.51 -3.17
CA GLY A 505 29.03 -2.35 -3.26
C GLY A 505 28.75 -3.79 -2.82
N PRO A 506 29.57 -4.76 -3.31
CA PRO A 506 29.31 -6.18 -3.22
C PRO A 506 29.12 -6.68 -1.82
#